data_47bdcd316eb0480090a1c00d7ce5511f
#
_entry.id   47bdcd316eb0480090a1c00d7ce5511f
#
_cell.length_a   1.000
_cell.length_b   1.000
_cell.length_c   1.000
_cell.angle_alpha   90.00
_cell.angle_beta   90.00
_cell.angle_gamma   90.00
#
_symmetry.space_group_name_H-M   'P 1'
#
loop_
_entity.id
_entity.type
_entity.pdbx_description
1 polymer ?
#
loop_
_entity_poly.entity_id
_entity_poly.type
_entity_poly.pdbx_seq_one_letter_code
_entity_poly.pdbx_strand_id
1 'polypeptide(L)'
;MSFLSPMLRLSLLLSLAGLFVAGCSDTAAPAVDPSVPLVFLTHPTTPPCCWTNAAGQCEGTDVDLARRIAARLARPLVVEAVAFEEIIPRLKAGTADFGIATITITEARRRDVEFSVPYATGGNCFLYRADGPRPRMSQIASLRVGAEPGTTGDLYLCNHGANPMRFARVTDAVAALRRGEVDAIFFDAVPLRSWAAQSGGRLVASPLETREGYGVAVNRRRPDVLAAANAVIAEGKAK
;
A
#
# COMPACT_ATOMS: atom_id res chain seq x y z
N MET A 1 -54.48 -15.02 83.27
CA MET A 1 -55.17 -16.29 83.02
C MET A 1 -55.49 -16.34 81.54
N SER A 2 -55.20 -17.49 80.93
CA SER A 2 -55.59 -17.96 79.60
C SER A 2 -54.79 -17.45 78.39
N PHE A 3 -53.91 -18.24 78.06
CA PHE A 3 -53.43 -18.90 76.81
C PHE A 3 -54.25 -18.71 75.56
N LEU A 4 -53.58 -18.36 74.45
CA LEU A 4 -53.83 -19.04 73.15
C LEU A 4 -52.63 -18.80 72.19
N SER A 5 -52.17 -19.87 71.59
CA SER A 5 -51.00 -20.01 70.74
C SER A 5 -51.14 -19.40 69.37
N PRO A 6 -50.02 -19.04 68.70
CA PRO A 6 -50.04 -18.60 67.32
C PRO A 6 -49.93 -19.74 66.32
N MET A 7 -50.78 -19.73 65.35
CA MET A 7 -50.68 -20.62 64.19
C MET A 7 -49.61 -20.17 63.19
N LEU A 8 -48.75 -21.10 62.87
CA LEU A 8 -47.69 -21.05 61.87
C LEU A 8 -48.28 -20.89 60.48
N ARG A 9 -47.98 -19.76 59.79
CA ARG A 9 -48.24 -19.63 58.35
C ARG A 9 -46.94 -19.72 57.60
N LEU A 10 -46.73 -20.86 56.96
CA LEU A 10 -45.63 -21.16 56.05
C LEU A 10 -45.93 -20.47 54.71
N SER A 11 -45.25 -19.35 54.41
CA SER A 11 -45.32 -18.70 53.12
C SER A 11 -44.25 -19.26 52.20
N LEU A 12 -44.69 -19.98 51.19
CA LEU A 12 -43.86 -20.55 50.14
C LEU A 12 -43.44 -19.44 49.15
N LEU A 13 -42.19 -18.97 49.27
CA LEU A 13 -41.56 -18.06 48.30
C LEU A 13 -41.03 -18.86 47.11
N LEU A 14 -41.80 -18.85 46.00
CA LEU A 14 -41.28 -19.27 44.70
C LEU A 14 -40.29 -18.20 44.16
N SER A 15 -38.99 -18.51 44.25
CA SER A 15 -37.96 -17.75 43.58
C SER A 15 -37.94 -18.14 42.09
N LEU A 16 -38.47 -17.24 41.25
CA LEU A 16 -38.38 -17.33 39.79
C LEU A 16 -36.96 -16.89 39.36
N ALA A 17 -36.04 -17.84 39.22
CA ALA A 17 -34.73 -17.60 38.65
C ALA A 17 -34.87 -17.31 37.15
N GLY A 18 -34.96 -16.06 36.78
CA GLY A 18 -34.90 -15.62 35.38
C GLY A 18 -33.51 -15.90 34.77
N LEU A 19 -33.48 -16.89 33.89
CA LEU A 19 -32.29 -17.19 33.07
C LEU A 19 -32.12 -16.08 32.05
N PHE A 20 -31.26 -15.09 32.35
CA PHE A 20 -30.79 -14.10 31.37
C PHE A 20 -29.84 -14.83 30.42
N VAL A 21 -30.35 -15.31 29.28
CA VAL A 21 -29.51 -15.67 28.14
C VAL A 21 -29.03 -14.37 27.53
N ALA A 22 -27.81 -13.97 27.86
CA ALA A 22 -27.10 -12.92 27.17
C ALA A 22 -26.83 -13.43 25.75
N GLY A 23 -27.72 -13.11 24.82
CA GLY A 23 -27.49 -13.29 23.41
C GLY A 23 -26.31 -12.40 23.01
N CYS A 24 -25.12 -12.98 22.80
CA CYS A 24 -24.08 -12.36 22.02
C CYS A 24 -24.65 -12.14 20.61
N SER A 25 -25.16 -10.94 20.35
CA SER A 25 -25.41 -10.49 18.99
C SER A 25 -24.05 -10.36 18.32
N ASP A 26 -23.63 -11.38 17.60
CA ASP A 26 -22.62 -11.24 16.55
C ASP A 26 -23.16 -10.21 15.57
N THR A 27 -22.78 -8.96 15.75
CA THR A 27 -22.97 -7.93 14.73
C THR A 27 -22.04 -8.29 13.57
N ALA A 28 -22.49 -9.22 12.72
CA ALA A 28 -21.87 -9.46 11.44
C ALA A 28 -21.79 -8.10 10.72
N ALA A 29 -20.58 -7.72 10.31
CA ALA A 29 -20.40 -6.53 9.49
C ALA A 29 -21.39 -6.60 8.32
N PRO A 30 -22.03 -5.46 7.95
CA PRO A 30 -23.03 -5.45 6.88
C PRO A 30 -22.44 -6.13 5.64
N ALA A 31 -23.16 -7.11 5.10
CA ALA A 31 -22.73 -7.82 3.91
C ALA A 31 -22.53 -6.79 2.79
N VAL A 32 -21.31 -6.69 2.30
CA VAL A 32 -20.99 -5.77 1.20
C VAL A 32 -21.63 -6.31 -0.06
N ASP A 33 -22.44 -5.48 -0.75
CA ASP A 33 -23.09 -5.86 -2.01
C ASP A 33 -22.01 -6.25 -3.05
N PRO A 34 -22.02 -7.50 -3.55
CA PRO A 34 -21.03 -7.95 -4.52
C PRO A 34 -21.14 -7.26 -5.88
N SER A 35 -22.26 -6.62 -6.20
CA SER A 35 -22.44 -5.87 -7.45
C SER A 35 -21.69 -4.51 -7.45
N VAL A 36 -21.36 -3.96 -6.28
CA VAL A 36 -20.66 -2.69 -6.16
C VAL A 36 -19.18 -2.90 -6.50
N PRO A 37 -18.63 -2.21 -7.52
CA PRO A 37 -17.23 -2.37 -7.90
C PRO A 37 -16.25 -2.00 -6.77
N LEU A 38 -15.09 -2.64 -6.77
CA LEU A 38 -13.93 -2.21 -5.99
C LEU A 38 -13.19 -1.12 -6.75
N VAL A 39 -12.90 0.00 -6.09
CA VAL A 39 -12.06 1.07 -6.65
C VAL A 39 -10.61 0.82 -6.25
N PHE A 40 -9.78 0.52 -7.23
CA PHE A 40 -8.35 0.27 -7.10
C PHE A 40 -7.54 1.44 -7.64
N LEU A 41 -6.66 2.02 -6.81
CA LEU A 41 -5.74 3.09 -7.21
C LEU A 41 -4.36 2.53 -7.53
N THR A 42 -3.77 3.02 -8.64
CA THR A 42 -2.39 2.70 -9.01
C THR A 42 -1.70 3.87 -9.67
N HIS A 43 -0.35 3.81 -9.73
CA HIS A 43 0.48 4.80 -10.41
C HIS A 43 1.28 4.12 -11.54
N PRO A 44 0.82 4.19 -12.81
CA PRO A 44 1.32 3.33 -13.88
C PRO A 44 2.57 3.89 -14.56
N THR A 45 3.65 4.14 -13.81
CA THR A 45 4.93 4.68 -14.31
C THR A 45 6.13 3.78 -14.02
N THR A 46 5.91 2.58 -13.45
CA THR A 46 6.96 1.71 -12.91
C THR A 46 6.94 0.30 -13.50
N PRO A 47 7.24 0.11 -14.81
CA PRO A 47 7.35 -1.23 -15.36
C PRO A 47 8.50 -2.00 -14.65
N PRO A 48 8.37 -3.32 -14.40
CA PRO A 48 7.25 -4.21 -14.77
C PRO A 48 6.11 -4.24 -13.72
N CYS A 49 6.13 -3.41 -12.69
CA CYS A 49 5.12 -3.42 -11.63
C CYS A 49 3.78 -2.86 -12.10
N CYS A 50 3.79 -1.64 -12.67
CA CYS A 50 2.60 -1.03 -13.27
C CYS A 50 2.99 -0.07 -14.39
N TRP A 51 2.31 -0.18 -15.54
CA TRP A 51 2.46 0.73 -16.67
C TRP A 51 1.15 0.85 -17.46
N THR A 52 1.07 1.85 -18.34
CA THR A 52 -0.04 2.01 -19.27
C THR A 52 0.35 1.42 -20.62
N ASN A 53 -0.45 0.50 -21.15
CA ASN A 53 -0.25 -0.11 -22.46
C ASN A 53 -0.71 0.84 -23.59
N ALA A 54 -0.53 0.40 -24.86
CA ALA A 54 -0.91 1.18 -26.03
C ALA A 54 -2.44 1.45 -26.15
N ALA A 55 -3.28 0.67 -25.47
CA ALA A 55 -4.72 0.86 -25.40
C ALA A 55 -5.15 1.79 -24.23
N GLY A 56 -4.19 2.37 -23.49
CA GLY A 56 -4.47 3.22 -22.33
C GLY A 56 -4.85 2.45 -21.05
N GLN A 57 -4.67 1.14 -21.02
CA GLN A 57 -5.02 0.29 -19.87
C GLN A 57 -3.80 0.07 -18.97
N CYS A 58 -4.04 0.00 -17.65
CA CYS A 58 -3.02 -0.36 -16.69
C CYS A 58 -2.74 -1.87 -16.72
N GLU A 59 -1.45 -2.21 -16.78
CA GLU A 59 -0.92 -3.59 -16.76
C GLU A 59 0.25 -3.70 -15.77
N GLY A 60 0.62 -4.94 -15.41
CA GLY A 60 1.74 -5.27 -14.56
C GLY A 60 1.38 -6.08 -13.34
N THR A 61 2.40 -6.48 -12.58
CA THR A 61 2.23 -7.37 -11.42
C THR A 61 1.32 -6.81 -10.34
N ASP A 62 1.28 -5.48 -10.16
CA ASP A 62 0.42 -4.81 -9.20
C ASP A 62 -1.05 -4.88 -9.63
N VAL A 63 -1.32 -4.74 -10.94
CA VAL A 63 -2.67 -4.86 -11.50
C VAL A 63 -3.16 -6.32 -11.44
N ASP A 64 -2.27 -7.28 -11.68
CA ASP A 64 -2.60 -8.71 -11.56
C ASP A 64 -2.93 -9.09 -10.11
N LEU A 65 -2.18 -8.55 -9.15
CA LEU A 65 -2.49 -8.72 -7.73
C LEU A 65 -3.86 -8.12 -7.39
N ALA A 66 -4.18 -6.93 -7.89
CA ALA A 66 -5.48 -6.28 -7.69
C ALA A 66 -6.63 -7.10 -8.28
N ARG A 67 -6.46 -7.65 -9.50
CA ARG A 67 -7.45 -8.54 -10.14
C ARG A 67 -7.71 -9.80 -9.31
N ARG A 68 -6.65 -10.42 -8.74
CA ARG A 68 -6.78 -11.60 -7.87
C ARG A 68 -7.53 -11.28 -6.57
N ILE A 69 -7.29 -10.11 -5.98
CA ILE A 69 -8.02 -9.63 -4.79
C ILE A 69 -9.50 -9.46 -5.11
N ALA A 70 -9.83 -8.81 -6.23
CA ALA A 70 -11.20 -8.59 -6.67
C ALA A 70 -11.92 -9.90 -6.99
N ALA A 71 -11.26 -10.84 -7.67
CA ALA A 71 -11.80 -12.18 -7.96
C ALA A 71 -12.10 -12.96 -6.68
N ARG A 72 -11.23 -12.88 -5.66
CA ARG A 72 -11.46 -13.53 -4.37
C ARG A 72 -12.70 -12.99 -3.64
N LEU A 73 -13.01 -11.71 -3.83
CA LEU A 73 -14.20 -11.06 -3.28
C LEU A 73 -15.42 -11.18 -4.19
N ALA A 74 -15.31 -11.83 -5.36
CA ALA A 74 -16.33 -11.94 -6.39
C ALA A 74 -16.94 -10.58 -6.76
N ARG A 75 -16.07 -9.51 -6.85
CA ARG A 75 -16.50 -8.14 -7.15
C ARG A 75 -15.86 -7.60 -8.42
N PRO A 76 -16.57 -6.77 -9.20
CA PRO A 76 -15.97 -6.03 -10.30
C PRO A 76 -14.83 -5.11 -9.82
N LEU A 77 -13.83 -4.84 -10.67
CA LEU A 77 -12.71 -3.98 -10.37
C LEU A 77 -12.73 -2.76 -11.30
N VAL A 78 -12.70 -1.58 -10.71
CA VAL A 78 -12.45 -0.31 -11.41
C VAL A 78 -11.01 0.09 -11.10
N VAL A 79 -10.21 0.29 -12.14
CA VAL A 79 -8.80 0.70 -12.02
C VAL A 79 -8.70 2.18 -12.30
N GLU A 80 -8.18 2.94 -11.35
CA GLU A 80 -7.94 4.38 -11.50
C GLU A 80 -6.45 4.67 -11.41
N ALA A 81 -5.93 5.27 -12.48
CA ALA A 81 -4.56 5.78 -12.54
C ALA A 81 -4.52 7.18 -11.91
N VAL A 82 -3.70 7.36 -10.88
CA VAL A 82 -3.57 8.63 -10.15
C VAL A 82 -2.10 8.98 -9.91
N ALA A 83 -1.80 10.20 -9.48
CA ALA A 83 -0.47 10.53 -8.98
C ALA A 83 -0.17 9.72 -7.72
N PHE A 84 1.09 9.30 -7.53
CA PHE A 84 1.47 8.46 -6.39
C PHE A 84 1.08 9.08 -5.05
N GLU A 85 1.30 10.37 -4.90
CA GLU A 85 1.00 11.14 -3.69
C GLU A 85 -0.50 11.25 -3.36
N GLU A 86 -1.39 10.99 -4.33
CA GLU A 86 -2.84 11.02 -4.13
C GLU A 86 -3.39 9.70 -3.56
N ILE A 87 -2.65 8.58 -3.66
CA ILE A 87 -3.17 7.25 -3.29
C ILE A 87 -3.58 7.22 -1.81
N ILE A 88 -2.66 7.54 -0.89
CA ILE A 88 -2.94 7.48 0.56
C ILE A 88 -4.05 8.47 0.97
N PRO A 89 -4.03 9.75 0.54
CA PRO A 89 -5.12 10.70 0.83
C PRO A 89 -6.49 10.21 0.36
N ARG A 90 -6.60 9.64 -0.84
CA ARG A 90 -7.87 9.13 -1.38
C ARG A 90 -8.39 7.92 -0.61
N LEU A 91 -7.50 7.00 -0.22
CA LEU A 91 -7.85 5.86 0.64
C LEU A 91 -8.31 6.31 2.01
N LYS A 92 -7.63 7.28 2.63
CA LYS A 92 -8.02 7.89 3.91
C LYS A 92 -9.39 8.57 3.83
N ALA A 93 -9.67 9.30 2.76
CA ALA A 93 -10.95 9.94 2.52
C ALA A 93 -12.10 8.94 2.27
N GLY A 94 -11.77 7.69 1.89
CA GLY A 94 -12.75 6.66 1.59
C GLY A 94 -13.32 6.73 0.17
N THR A 95 -12.64 7.44 -0.75
CA THR A 95 -13.02 7.54 -2.17
C THR A 95 -12.49 6.38 -3.01
N ALA A 96 -11.71 5.49 -2.41
CA ALA A 96 -11.22 4.25 -3.00
C ALA A 96 -11.09 3.16 -1.94
N ASP A 97 -11.01 1.92 -2.37
CA ASP A 97 -10.97 0.76 -1.49
C ASP A 97 -9.55 0.33 -1.15
N PHE A 98 -8.66 0.29 -2.14
CA PHE A 98 -7.26 -0.09 -1.95
C PHE A 98 -6.35 0.48 -3.05
N GLY A 99 -5.04 0.47 -2.78
CA GLY A 99 -4.01 0.92 -3.71
C GLY A 99 -2.80 -0.02 -3.73
N ILE A 100 -2.24 -0.24 -4.92
CA ILE A 100 -0.99 -0.98 -5.13
C ILE A 100 -0.17 -0.20 -6.16
N ALA A 101 1.04 0.20 -5.78
CA ALA A 101 1.97 0.95 -6.62
C ALA A 101 3.38 0.89 -5.98
N THR A 102 3.89 -0.30 -5.65
CA THR A 102 5.11 -0.48 -4.83
C THR A 102 5.11 0.37 -3.56
N ILE A 103 3.95 0.47 -2.89
CA ILE A 103 3.78 1.36 -1.75
C ILE A 103 4.53 0.80 -0.54
N THR A 104 5.58 1.48 -0.11
CA THR A 104 6.33 1.12 1.08
C THR A 104 5.47 1.20 2.32
N ILE A 105 5.47 0.14 3.11
CA ILE A 105 4.84 0.10 4.43
C ILE A 105 5.65 0.96 5.38
N THR A 106 5.08 2.09 5.84
CA THR A 106 5.71 2.97 6.82
C THR A 106 4.76 3.30 7.96
N GLU A 107 5.30 3.59 9.15
CA GLU A 107 4.50 4.02 10.29
C GLU A 107 3.71 5.30 10.00
N ALA A 108 4.27 6.21 9.20
CA ALA A 108 3.56 7.42 8.79
C ALA A 108 2.29 7.10 7.98
N ARG A 109 2.40 6.21 6.99
CA ARG A 109 1.27 5.78 6.15
C ARG A 109 0.26 4.93 6.93
N ARG A 110 0.74 4.09 7.88
CA ARG A 110 -0.12 3.29 8.77
C ARG A 110 -1.04 4.12 9.67
N ARG A 111 -0.77 5.41 9.87
CA ARG A 111 -1.68 6.30 10.60
C ARG A 111 -2.96 6.59 9.82
N ASP A 112 -2.91 6.51 8.51
CA ASP A 112 -4.00 6.90 7.62
C ASP A 112 -4.73 5.73 6.97
N VAL A 113 -4.02 4.62 6.69
CA VAL A 113 -4.55 3.43 6.01
C VAL A 113 -4.08 2.15 6.69
N GLU A 114 -4.72 1.02 6.37
CA GLU A 114 -4.22 -0.31 6.71
C GLU A 114 -3.29 -0.83 5.61
N PHE A 115 -2.40 -1.77 5.96
CA PHE A 115 -1.53 -2.45 5.01
C PHE A 115 -1.64 -3.95 5.14
N SER A 116 -1.63 -4.63 4.01
CA SER A 116 -1.43 -6.08 3.95
C SER A 116 -0.06 -6.47 4.52
N VAL A 117 0.17 -7.77 4.70
CA VAL A 117 1.54 -8.30 4.77
C VAL A 117 2.31 -7.90 3.51
N PRO A 118 3.66 -7.77 3.54
CA PRO A 118 4.41 -7.43 2.36
C PRO A 118 4.22 -8.44 1.23
N TYR A 119 3.83 -7.98 0.03
CA TYR A 119 3.75 -8.81 -1.17
C TYR A 119 5.10 -8.90 -1.89
N ALA A 120 5.96 -7.89 -1.70
CA ALA A 120 7.32 -7.85 -2.21
C ALA A 120 8.24 -7.10 -1.25
N THR A 121 9.53 -7.29 -1.42
CA THR A 121 10.58 -6.53 -0.74
C THR A 121 11.50 -5.89 -1.77
N GLY A 122 12.01 -4.71 -1.44
CA GLY A 122 12.88 -3.96 -2.32
C GLY A 122 13.65 -2.90 -1.56
N GLY A 123 13.67 -1.71 -2.09
CA GLY A 123 14.31 -0.53 -1.56
C GLY A 123 14.76 0.39 -2.67
N ASN A 124 15.24 1.57 -2.29
CA ASN A 124 15.70 2.59 -3.20
C ASN A 124 17.18 2.39 -3.57
N CYS A 125 17.53 2.77 -4.79
CA CYS A 125 18.90 2.86 -5.27
C CYS A 125 19.06 4.07 -6.18
N PHE A 126 20.29 4.37 -6.59
CA PHE A 126 20.55 5.37 -7.61
C PHE A 126 20.53 4.76 -9.01
N LEU A 127 20.02 5.54 -9.98
CA LEU A 127 20.28 5.35 -11.40
C LEU A 127 21.07 6.56 -11.89
N TYR A 128 22.17 6.34 -12.58
CA TYR A 128 23.05 7.40 -13.08
C TYR A 128 23.65 7.00 -14.45
N ARG A 129 24.20 7.99 -15.18
CA ARG A 129 24.87 7.72 -16.45
C ARG A 129 26.24 7.08 -16.19
N ALA A 130 26.62 6.12 -17.02
CA ALA A 130 27.90 5.41 -16.91
C ALA A 130 29.11 6.35 -17.08
N ASP A 131 28.96 7.44 -17.84
CA ASP A 131 29.96 8.50 -18.06
C ASP A 131 29.82 9.68 -17.09
N GLY A 132 28.86 9.63 -16.18
CA GLY A 132 28.58 10.68 -15.19
C GLY A 132 29.18 10.41 -13.81
N PRO A 133 28.97 11.33 -12.87
CA PRO A 133 29.43 11.14 -11.50
C PRO A 133 28.71 9.95 -10.84
N ARG A 134 29.48 9.09 -10.16
CA ARG A 134 28.91 8.00 -9.37
C ARG A 134 28.34 8.57 -8.05
N PRO A 135 27.02 8.51 -7.83
CA PRO A 135 26.42 9.10 -6.64
C PRO A 135 26.83 8.34 -5.37
N ARG A 136 27.00 9.11 -4.28
CA ARG A 136 27.24 8.60 -2.92
C ARG A 136 26.42 9.44 -1.95
N MET A 137 25.80 8.81 -0.95
CA MET A 137 25.01 9.53 0.05
C MET A 137 25.80 10.64 0.77
N SER A 138 27.10 10.44 1.01
CA SER A 138 27.97 11.47 1.63
C SER A 138 28.14 12.74 0.78
N GLN A 139 27.81 12.71 -0.51
CA GLN A 139 27.94 13.81 -1.45
C GLN A 139 26.61 14.25 -2.05
N ILE A 140 25.50 13.71 -1.52
CA ILE A 140 24.19 13.85 -2.15
C ILE A 140 23.71 15.30 -2.26
N ALA A 141 24.07 16.14 -1.30
CA ALA A 141 23.71 17.57 -1.30
C ALA A 141 24.34 18.38 -2.45
N SER A 142 25.44 17.89 -3.05
CA SER A 142 26.12 18.54 -4.16
C SER A 142 25.69 18.04 -5.55
N LEU A 143 24.85 17.01 -5.61
CA LEU A 143 24.38 16.42 -6.85
C LEU A 143 22.95 16.89 -7.19
N ARG A 144 22.68 17.02 -8.49
CA ARG A 144 21.33 17.23 -9.00
C ARG A 144 20.64 15.88 -9.05
N VAL A 145 19.83 15.55 -8.05
CA VAL A 145 19.17 14.26 -7.95
C VAL A 145 17.69 14.40 -8.24
N GLY A 146 17.19 13.58 -9.16
CA GLY A 146 15.76 13.47 -9.46
C GLY A 146 15.08 12.52 -8.49
N ALA A 147 13.87 12.88 -8.04
CA ALA A 147 12.99 12.04 -7.23
C ALA A 147 11.53 12.26 -7.62
N GLU A 148 10.66 11.36 -7.19
CA GLU A 148 9.21 11.50 -7.31
C GLU A 148 8.62 11.91 -5.95
N PRO A 149 7.77 12.96 -5.91
CA PRO A 149 7.23 13.48 -4.66
C PRO A 149 6.37 12.44 -3.93
N GLY A 150 6.37 12.51 -2.58
CA GLY A 150 5.58 11.62 -1.73
C GLY A 150 6.13 10.20 -1.59
N THR A 151 7.24 9.86 -2.28
CA THR A 151 7.91 8.57 -2.14
C THR A 151 8.83 8.54 -0.91
N THR A 152 9.16 7.32 -0.45
CA THR A 152 10.19 7.16 0.60
C THR A 152 11.56 7.61 0.12
N GLY A 153 11.84 7.52 -1.17
CA GLY A 153 13.07 8.00 -1.79
C GLY A 153 13.23 9.52 -1.70
N ASP A 154 12.18 10.29 -2.02
CA ASP A 154 12.18 11.76 -1.88
C ASP A 154 12.44 12.16 -0.41
N LEU A 155 11.72 11.54 0.53
CA LEU A 155 11.89 11.80 1.96
C LEU A 155 13.29 11.41 2.46
N TYR A 156 13.82 10.29 1.99
CA TYR A 156 15.16 9.83 2.36
C TYR A 156 16.23 10.82 1.92
N LEU A 157 16.15 11.31 0.68
CA LEU A 157 17.06 12.33 0.17
C LEU A 157 17.01 13.63 1.00
N CYS A 158 15.79 14.13 1.27
CA CYS A 158 15.61 15.34 2.09
C CYS A 158 16.20 15.17 3.50
N ASN A 159 16.01 14.02 4.13
CA ASN A 159 16.54 13.71 5.46
C ASN A 159 18.08 13.62 5.48
N HIS A 160 18.72 13.43 4.31
CA HIS A 160 20.17 13.42 4.15
C HIS A 160 20.73 14.74 3.58
N GLY A 161 19.92 15.82 3.63
CA GLY A 161 20.36 17.17 3.25
C GLY A 161 20.36 17.47 1.75
N ALA A 162 19.80 16.57 0.92
CA ALA A 162 19.60 16.85 -0.49
C ALA A 162 18.37 17.73 -0.73
N ASN A 163 18.37 18.47 -1.84
CA ASN A 163 17.20 19.16 -2.36
C ASN A 163 16.87 18.56 -3.74
N PRO A 164 16.10 17.47 -3.81
CA PRO A 164 15.86 16.76 -5.05
C PRO A 164 15.00 17.57 -6.04
N MET A 165 15.33 17.45 -7.33
CA MET A 165 14.47 17.89 -8.41
C MET A 165 13.27 16.92 -8.51
N ARG A 166 12.06 17.44 -8.26
CA ARG A 166 10.86 16.60 -8.21
C ARG A 166 10.20 16.49 -9.57
N PHE A 167 9.96 15.25 -10.00
CA PHE A 167 9.27 14.90 -11.23
C PHE A 167 7.97 14.17 -10.87
N ALA A 168 6.86 14.58 -11.49
CA ALA A 168 5.55 13.95 -11.25
C ALA A 168 5.52 12.45 -11.60
N ARG A 169 6.47 12.01 -12.45
CA ARG A 169 6.63 10.60 -12.83
C ARG A 169 8.12 10.28 -12.93
N VAL A 170 8.50 9.14 -12.41
CA VAL A 170 9.90 8.68 -12.47
C VAL A 170 10.39 8.52 -13.93
N THR A 171 9.51 8.23 -14.88
CA THR A 171 9.84 8.20 -16.32
C THR A 171 10.37 9.54 -16.84
N ASP A 172 9.83 10.66 -16.35
CA ASP A 172 10.28 12.00 -16.73
C ASP A 172 11.66 12.29 -16.13
N ALA A 173 11.90 11.83 -14.89
CA ALA A 173 13.23 11.87 -14.27
C ALA A 173 14.26 11.07 -15.08
N VAL A 174 13.91 9.87 -15.59
CA VAL A 174 14.79 9.06 -16.47
C VAL A 174 15.09 9.79 -17.76
N ALA A 175 14.12 10.47 -18.35
CA ALA A 175 14.35 11.29 -19.54
C ALA A 175 15.31 12.46 -19.24
N ALA A 176 15.14 13.15 -18.10
CA ALA A 176 16.02 14.23 -17.64
C ALA A 176 17.45 13.71 -17.37
N LEU A 177 17.62 12.52 -16.76
CA LEU A 177 18.92 11.89 -16.58
C LEU A 177 19.64 11.62 -17.90
N ARG A 178 18.92 11.12 -18.90
CA ARG A 178 19.47 10.85 -20.24
C ARG A 178 19.94 12.13 -20.94
N ARG A 179 19.25 13.27 -20.71
CA ARG A 179 19.64 14.58 -21.23
C ARG A 179 20.73 15.28 -20.42
N GLY A 180 21.11 14.74 -19.25
CA GLY A 180 22.10 15.35 -18.36
C GLY A 180 21.57 16.52 -17.51
N GLU A 181 20.27 16.67 -17.41
CA GLU A 181 19.63 17.69 -16.57
C GLU A 181 19.72 17.37 -15.07
N VAL A 182 19.77 16.07 -14.74
CA VAL A 182 20.12 15.55 -13.42
C VAL A 182 21.32 14.63 -13.51
N ASP A 183 22.05 14.50 -12.40
CA ASP A 183 23.24 13.65 -12.29
C ASP A 183 22.86 12.20 -11.92
N ALA A 184 21.80 12.04 -11.13
CA ALA A 184 21.26 10.76 -10.72
C ALA A 184 19.76 10.84 -10.47
N ILE A 185 19.12 9.69 -10.40
CA ILE A 185 17.76 9.50 -9.89
C ILE A 185 17.84 8.59 -8.68
N PHE A 186 17.03 8.86 -7.66
CA PHE A 186 16.89 8.00 -6.49
C PHE A 186 15.44 7.51 -6.39
N PHE A 187 15.24 6.19 -6.56
CA PHE A 187 13.92 5.60 -6.62
C PHE A 187 13.98 4.07 -6.38
N ASP A 188 12.83 3.40 -6.43
CA ASP A 188 12.71 1.95 -6.31
C ASP A 188 13.63 1.20 -7.27
N ALA A 189 14.37 0.24 -6.74
CA ALA A 189 15.42 -0.45 -7.49
C ALA A 189 14.88 -1.30 -8.66
N VAL A 190 13.67 -1.85 -8.55
CA VAL A 190 13.12 -2.74 -9.59
C VAL A 190 12.99 -2.01 -10.93
N PRO A 191 12.25 -0.89 -11.04
CA PRO A 191 12.17 -0.15 -12.29
C PRO A 191 13.52 0.43 -12.71
N LEU A 192 14.35 0.96 -11.77
CA LEU A 192 15.66 1.53 -12.14
C LEU A 192 16.59 0.50 -12.75
N ARG A 193 16.63 -0.72 -12.22
CA ARG A 193 17.43 -1.84 -12.76
C ARG A 193 16.93 -2.29 -14.13
N SER A 194 15.60 -2.27 -14.34
CA SER A 194 15.02 -2.56 -15.66
C SER A 194 15.51 -1.55 -16.70
N TRP A 195 15.48 -0.25 -16.40
CA TRP A 195 16.01 0.78 -17.31
C TRP A 195 17.52 0.71 -17.51
N ALA A 196 18.28 0.38 -16.46
CA ALA A 196 19.72 0.16 -16.61
C ALA A 196 20.02 -1.00 -17.57
N ALA A 197 19.34 -2.15 -17.42
CA ALA A 197 19.49 -3.30 -18.28
C ALA A 197 19.15 -2.99 -19.76
N GLN A 198 18.09 -2.20 -20.00
CA GLN A 198 17.67 -1.81 -21.34
C GLN A 198 18.49 -0.68 -21.96
N SER A 199 19.41 -0.08 -21.23
CA SER A 199 20.16 1.10 -21.67
C SER A 199 21.33 0.80 -22.59
N GLY A 200 21.69 -0.46 -22.78
CA GLY A 200 22.93 -0.85 -23.50
C GLY A 200 24.19 -0.36 -22.80
N GLY A 201 24.19 -0.37 -21.46
CA GLY A 201 25.34 0.04 -20.64
C GLY A 201 25.48 1.56 -20.40
N ARG A 202 24.58 2.38 -20.93
CA ARG A 202 24.61 3.83 -20.76
C ARG A 202 24.15 4.31 -19.38
N LEU A 203 23.31 3.52 -18.72
CA LEU A 203 22.83 3.79 -17.37
C LEU A 203 23.26 2.66 -16.43
N VAL A 204 23.56 3.02 -15.19
CA VAL A 204 24.02 2.13 -14.13
C VAL A 204 23.13 2.29 -12.93
N ALA A 205 22.62 1.17 -12.39
CA ALA A 205 21.93 1.14 -11.11
C ALA A 205 22.91 0.79 -9.97
N SER A 206 22.87 1.55 -8.88
CA SER A 206 23.72 1.27 -7.70
C SER A 206 23.20 0.05 -6.90
N PRO A 207 23.96 -0.46 -5.93
CA PRO A 207 23.38 -1.27 -4.85
C PRO A 207 22.24 -0.56 -4.14
N LEU A 208 21.46 -1.30 -3.34
CA LEU A 208 20.39 -0.72 -2.52
C LEU A 208 20.98 0.19 -1.43
N GLU A 209 20.37 1.37 -1.27
CA GLU A 209 20.62 2.30 -0.17
C GLU A 209 19.62 2.09 0.97
N THR A 210 18.39 1.63 0.66
CA THR A 210 17.35 1.32 1.64
C THR A 210 16.86 -0.12 1.53
N ARG A 211 16.14 -0.60 2.54
CA ARG A 211 15.42 -1.87 2.51
C ARG A 211 13.97 -1.63 2.90
N GLU A 212 13.05 -2.05 2.06
CA GLU A 212 11.64 -1.73 2.15
C GLU A 212 10.76 -2.95 1.89
N GLY A 213 9.60 -2.99 2.56
CA GLY A 213 8.53 -3.93 2.27
C GLY A 213 7.38 -3.20 1.57
N TYR A 214 6.91 -3.72 0.46
CA TYR A 214 5.78 -3.17 -0.29
C TYR A 214 4.49 -3.89 0.07
N GLY A 215 3.44 -3.13 0.40
CA GLY A 215 2.13 -3.66 0.81
C GLY A 215 0.99 -3.10 -0.02
N VAL A 216 -0.12 -3.83 0.00
CA VAL A 216 -1.41 -3.31 -0.47
C VAL A 216 -1.89 -2.31 0.59
N ALA A 217 -2.04 -1.04 0.22
CA ALA A 217 -2.64 -0.03 1.07
C ALA A 217 -4.16 -0.14 0.98
N VAL A 218 -4.85 -0.22 2.12
CA VAL A 218 -6.29 -0.49 2.18
C VAL A 218 -6.98 0.56 3.02
N ASN A 219 -8.12 1.05 2.54
CA ASN A 219 -9.02 1.90 3.30
C ASN A 219 -9.43 1.19 4.60
N ARG A 220 -9.32 1.85 5.74
CA ARG A 220 -9.63 1.30 7.07
C ARG A 220 -11.04 0.75 7.21
N ARG A 221 -11.99 1.23 6.39
CA ARG A 221 -13.37 0.75 6.37
C ARG A 221 -13.56 -0.52 5.55
N ARG A 222 -12.47 -1.10 5.02
CA ARG A 222 -12.50 -2.27 4.12
C ARG A 222 -11.65 -3.43 4.68
N PRO A 223 -12.00 -3.95 5.87
CA PRO A 223 -11.32 -5.12 6.43
C PRO A 223 -11.47 -6.38 5.56
N ASP A 224 -12.55 -6.48 4.77
CA ASP A 224 -12.77 -7.52 3.77
C ASP A 224 -11.68 -7.52 2.68
N VAL A 225 -11.32 -6.35 2.15
CA VAL A 225 -10.25 -6.20 1.16
C VAL A 225 -8.89 -6.53 1.77
N LEU A 226 -8.63 -6.11 3.02
CA LEU A 226 -7.39 -6.43 3.72
C LEU A 226 -7.21 -7.94 3.92
N ALA A 227 -8.27 -8.63 4.35
CA ALA A 227 -8.26 -10.08 4.52
C ALA A 227 -8.03 -10.80 3.18
N ALA A 228 -8.72 -10.37 2.11
CA ALA A 228 -8.55 -10.91 0.76
C ALA A 228 -7.12 -10.70 0.24
N ALA A 229 -6.55 -9.50 0.41
CA ALA A 229 -5.17 -9.19 0.02
C ALA A 229 -4.17 -10.12 0.72
N ASN A 230 -4.28 -10.27 2.04
CA ASN A 230 -3.39 -11.14 2.81
C ASN A 230 -3.50 -12.61 2.35
N ALA A 231 -4.70 -13.11 2.09
CA ALA A 231 -4.90 -14.47 1.61
C ALA A 231 -4.29 -14.70 0.21
N VAL A 232 -4.51 -13.77 -0.73
CA VAL A 232 -3.93 -13.84 -2.09
C VAL A 232 -2.41 -13.81 -2.07
N ILE A 233 -1.82 -12.99 -1.18
CA ILE A 233 -0.36 -12.89 -1.01
C ILE A 233 0.20 -14.20 -0.43
N ALA A 234 -0.46 -14.80 0.55
CA ALA A 234 -0.04 -16.07 1.14
C ALA A 234 -0.05 -17.20 0.11
N GLU A 235 -1.07 -17.31 -0.74
CA GLU A 235 -1.18 -18.29 -1.83
C GLU A 235 -0.05 -18.12 -2.87
N GLY A 236 0.39 -16.88 -3.14
CA GLY A 236 1.48 -16.60 -4.08
C GLY A 236 2.86 -16.98 -3.56
N LYS A 237 3.05 -17.07 -2.24
CA LYS A 237 4.32 -17.49 -1.60
C LYS A 237 4.44 -19.01 -1.44
N ALA A 238 3.36 -19.74 -1.59
CA ALA A 238 3.33 -21.22 -1.47
C ALA A 238 3.65 -21.95 -2.78
N LYS A 239 3.85 -21.23 -3.87
CA LYS A 239 4.26 -21.75 -5.20
C LYS A 239 5.72 -21.41 -5.48
#